data_e237047731bf0572c4203a31f343cf89
#
_entry.id   e237047731bf0572c4203a31f343cf89
#
_cell.length_a   1.000
_cell.length_b   1.000
_cell.length_c   1.000
_cell.angle_alpha   90.00
_cell.angle_beta   90.00
_cell.angle_gamma   90.00
#
_symmetry.space_group_name_H-M   'P 1'
#
loop_
_entity.id
_entity.type
_entity.pdbx_description
1 polymer ?
#
loop_
_entity_poly.entity_id
_entity_poly.type
_entity_poly.pdbx_seq_one_letter_code
_entity_poly.pdbx_strand_id
1 'polypeptide(L)'
;MGDTLERLWYTDRRPLGWLAPLAWLYGWLVNRRRRAYRNGRRPVHHSPLPVLVVGNITVGGTGKSPFTAWLVSHLKAQGWRPVILSRGYGARPDHYPCAVAPDSDPAACGDEPVMLAQQTGVPVLVDPRRARSAAYAEHEKLGDVLVCDDGLQHYALARTLEFCIFDGARGVGNGALMPVGPLREPLERVRSVDFCLTTGQPEHATFRGGLPGAKQCYAVTLVPTVLRNLSSGETRDLEWLSGRVVNAVAGIGNPARFFDTLNDLGARVIPHPFDDHHRFRADDLDFPHGPVVMTAKDGVKCRTIARDDVWVLDVIARPDAALVTELDQKLELPGKDRTHG
;
A
#
# COMPACT_ATOMS: atom_id res chain seq x y z
N MET A 1 12.49 12.51 -12.15
CA MET A 1 12.18 11.70 -13.35
C MET A 1 10.90 10.88 -13.19
N GLY A 2 10.61 10.33 -11.99
CA GLY A 2 9.38 9.57 -11.71
C GLY A 2 8.09 10.39 -11.83
N ASP A 3 8.02 11.55 -11.19
CA ASP A 3 6.85 12.43 -11.19
C ASP A 3 6.39 12.86 -12.59
N THR A 4 7.32 13.12 -13.50
CA THR A 4 6.99 13.54 -14.88
C THR A 4 6.32 12.40 -15.65
N LEU A 5 6.79 11.16 -15.49
CA LEU A 5 6.20 9.98 -16.12
C LEU A 5 4.82 9.66 -15.55
N GLU A 6 4.66 9.74 -14.22
CA GLU A 6 3.35 9.52 -13.58
C GLU A 6 2.31 10.53 -14.09
N ARG A 7 2.65 11.81 -14.17
CA ARG A 7 1.76 12.83 -14.74
C ARG A 7 1.32 12.52 -16.15
N LEU A 8 2.22 12.00 -16.99
CA LEU A 8 1.91 11.62 -18.37
C LEU A 8 1.00 10.38 -18.44
N TRP A 9 1.10 9.44 -17.49
CA TRP A 9 0.29 8.23 -17.46
C TRP A 9 -1.15 8.46 -16.99
N TYR A 10 -1.36 9.48 -16.13
CA TYR A 10 -2.67 9.82 -15.58
C TYR A 10 -3.36 10.98 -16.33
N THR A 11 -3.15 11.03 -17.64
CA THR A 11 -3.85 11.91 -18.57
C THR A 11 -4.74 11.07 -19.51
N ASP A 12 -5.78 11.68 -20.08
CA ASP A 12 -6.63 11.02 -21.09
C ASP A 12 -5.90 10.72 -22.41
N ARG A 13 -4.72 11.31 -22.59
CA ARG A 13 -3.88 11.14 -23.78
C ARG A 13 -2.82 10.07 -23.54
N ARG A 14 -2.30 9.50 -24.62
CA ARG A 14 -1.14 8.59 -24.59
C ARG A 14 0.11 9.28 -25.18
N PRO A 15 0.70 10.26 -24.47
CA PRO A 15 1.82 11.02 -25.00
C PRO A 15 3.05 10.16 -25.28
N LEU A 16 3.16 8.99 -24.63
CA LEU A 16 4.20 7.99 -24.84
C LEU A 16 3.78 6.86 -25.82
N GLY A 17 2.79 7.12 -26.70
CA GLY A 17 2.26 6.11 -27.64
C GLY A 17 3.31 5.53 -28.60
N TRP A 18 4.37 6.27 -28.90
CA TRP A 18 5.52 5.79 -29.69
C TRP A 18 6.29 4.64 -29.01
N LEU A 19 6.14 4.44 -27.70
CA LEU A 19 6.68 3.31 -26.95
C LEU A 19 5.76 2.07 -26.99
N ALA A 20 4.68 2.08 -27.78
CA ALA A 20 3.73 0.96 -27.85
C ALA A 20 4.38 -0.40 -28.13
N PRO A 21 5.44 -0.55 -28.99
CA PRO A 21 6.11 -1.82 -29.17
C PRO A 21 6.75 -2.36 -27.88
N LEU A 22 7.29 -1.48 -27.03
CA LEU A 22 7.85 -1.85 -25.73
C LEU A 22 6.75 -2.26 -24.74
N ALA A 23 5.61 -1.56 -24.73
CA ALA A 23 4.47 -1.94 -23.91
C ALA A 23 3.88 -3.30 -24.32
N TRP A 24 3.83 -3.59 -25.63
CA TRP A 24 3.43 -4.89 -26.14
C TRP A 24 4.40 -6.01 -25.68
N LEU A 25 5.71 -5.80 -25.84
CA LEU A 25 6.73 -6.74 -25.37
C LEU A 25 6.63 -6.97 -23.84
N TYR A 26 6.48 -5.90 -23.08
CA TYR A 26 6.27 -5.96 -21.63
C TYR A 26 5.03 -6.79 -21.29
N GLY A 27 3.91 -6.52 -21.92
CA GLY A 27 2.66 -7.28 -21.72
C GLY A 27 2.80 -8.76 -22.07
N TRP A 28 3.52 -9.08 -23.14
CA TRP A 28 3.83 -10.46 -23.52
C TRP A 28 4.67 -11.16 -22.44
N LEU A 29 5.72 -10.50 -21.93
CA LEU A 29 6.58 -11.04 -20.87
C LEU A 29 5.80 -11.27 -19.57
N VAL A 30 4.96 -10.32 -19.15
CA VAL A 30 4.11 -10.42 -17.97
C VAL A 30 3.13 -11.60 -18.11
N ASN A 31 2.43 -11.70 -19.25
CA ASN A 31 1.49 -12.78 -19.51
C ASN A 31 2.20 -14.15 -19.60
N ARG A 32 3.38 -14.22 -20.23
CA ARG A 32 4.19 -15.45 -20.30
C ARG A 32 4.60 -15.91 -18.89
N ARG A 33 5.07 -14.97 -18.04
CA ARG A 33 5.43 -15.25 -16.65
C ARG A 33 4.22 -15.77 -15.86
N ARG A 34 3.07 -15.10 -15.93
CA ARG A 34 1.84 -15.49 -15.25
C ARG A 34 1.38 -16.89 -15.69
N ARG A 35 1.37 -17.17 -17.01
CA ARG A 35 1.03 -18.49 -17.56
C ARG A 35 1.98 -19.57 -17.08
N ALA A 36 3.29 -19.27 -16.95
CA ALA A 36 4.28 -20.24 -16.50
C ALA A 36 4.02 -20.70 -15.05
N TYR A 37 3.61 -19.82 -14.15
CA TYR A 37 3.19 -20.17 -12.80
C TYR A 37 1.85 -20.95 -12.81
N ARG A 38 0.85 -20.43 -13.51
CA ARG A 38 -0.48 -21.06 -13.57
C ARG A 38 -0.45 -22.48 -14.14
N ASN A 39 0.44 -22.75 -15.09
CA ASN A 39 0.57 -24.06 -15.73
C ASN A 39 1.61 -24.94 -15.03
N GLY A 40 2.06 -24.64 -13.81
CA GLY A 40 3.02 -25.43 -13.04
C GLY A 40 4.44 -25.48 -13.60
N ARG A 41 4.77 -24.63 -14.62
CA ARG A 41 6.14 -24.57 -15.19
C ARG A 41 7.15 -23.87 -14.30
N ARG A 42 6.68 -23.20 -13.26
CA ARG A 42 7.52 -22.56 -12.23
C ARG A 42 7.04 -23.01 -10.87
N PRO A 43 7.96 -23.21 -9.91
CA PRO A 43 7.60 -23.64 -8.56
C PRO A 43 6.74 -22.58 -7.86
N VAL A 44 5.71 -23.03 -7.17
CA VAL A 44 4.84 -22.24 -6.32
C VAL A 44 4.89 -22.83 -4.92
N HIS A 45 5.19 -22.01 -3.93
CA HIS A 45 5.09 -22.42 -2.52
C HIS A 45 3.63 -22.40 -2.09
N HIS A 46 3.15 -23.50 -1.58
CA HIS A 46 1.81 -23.67 -1.02
C HIS A 46 1.93 -23.66 0.50
N SER A 47 1.58 -22.54 1.10
CA SER A 47 1.55 -22.38 2.56
C SER A 47 0.41 -23.21 3.15
N PRO A 48 0.60 -23.90 4.29
CA PRO A 48 -0.50 -24.48 5.06
C PRO A 48 -1.36 -23.38 5.73
N LEU A 49 -0.84 -22.16 5.84
CA LEU A 49 -1.55 -21.00 6.37
C LEU A 49 -2.30 -20.27 5.26
N PRO A 50 -3.46 -19.68 5.54
CA PRO A 50 -4.12 -18.78 4.61
C PRO A 50 -3.20 -17.62 4.21
N VAL A 51 -3.16 -17.31 2.91
CA VAL A 51 -2.36 -16.23 2.34
C VAL A 51 -3.29 -15.19 1.71
N LEU A 52 -3.36 -14.02 2.30
CA LEU A 52 -4.13 -12.88 1.82
C LEU A 52 -3.19 -11.90 1.12
N VAL A 53 -3.47 -11.58 -0.13
CA VAL A 53 -2.59 -10.74 -0.94
C VAL A 53 -3.25 -9.40 -1.23
N VAL A 54 -2.69 -8.33 -0.68
CA VAL A 54 -3.06 -6.96 -0.98
C VAL A 54 -2.11 -6.41 -2.04
N GLY A 55 -2.66 -5.76 -3.07
CA GLY A 55 -1.81 -5.14 -4.10
C GLY A 55 -2.60 -4.31 -5.09
N ASN A 56 -1.93 -3.89 -6.15
CA ASN A 56 -2.53 -3.17 -7.27
C ASN A 56 -1.94 -3.62 -8.60
N ILE A 57 -2.57 -3.24 -9.69
CA ILE A 57 -2.07 -3.47 -11.06
C ILE A 57 -1.58 -2.18 -11.72
N THR A 58 -1.60 -1.06 -11.02
CA THR A 58 -1.11 0.25 -11.48
C THR A 58 0.17 0.64 -10.74
N VAL A 59 0.96 1.54 -11.30
CA VAL A 59 2.06 2.22 -10.59
C VAL A 59 1.48 3.37 -9.76
N GLY A 60 2.10 3.67 -8.62
CA GLY A 60 1.75 4.78 -7.73
C GLY A 60 0.99 4.39 -6.47
N GLY A 61 0.73 5.38 -5.63
CA GLY A 61 0.05 5.22 -4.35
C GLY A 61 -1.46 5.01 -4.53
N THR A 62 -1.95 3.83 -4.19
CA THR A 62 -3.38 3.46 -4.28
C THR A 62 -4.02 3.22 -2.91
N GLY A 63 -3.34 3.54 -1.80
CA GLY A 63 -3.86 3.30 -0.46
C GLY A 63 -3.74 1.85 0.03
N LYS A 64 -2.80 1.06 -0.52
CA LYS A 64 -2.55 -0.33 -0.11
C LYS A 64 -2.20 -0.45 1.37
N SER A 65 -1.22 0.31 1.84
CA SER A 65 -0.69 0.16 3.20
C SER A 65 -1.71 0.49 4.28
N PRO A 66 -2.53 1.56 4.19
CA PRO A 66 -3.66 1.75 5.11
C PRO A 66 -4.67 0.60 5.09
N PHE A 67 -4.98 0.04 3.91
CA PHE A 67 -5.87 -1.12 3.81
C PHE A 67 -5.22 -2.37 4.40
N THR A 68 -3.92 -2.60 4.17
CA THR A 68 -3.17 -3.71 4.79
C THR A 68 -3.20 -3.60 6.32
N ALA A 69 -3.00 -2.40 6.86
CA ALA A 69 -3.06 -2.17 8.31
C ALA A 69 -4.47 -2.43 8.87
N TRP A 70 -5.52 -1.98 8.16
CA TRP A 70 -6.90 -2.29 8.52
C TRP A 70 -7.18 -3.79 8.49
N LEU A 71 -6.79 -4.49 7.39
CA LEU A 71 -7.01 -5.93 7.24
C LEU A 71 -6.35 -6.72 8.38
N VAL A 72 -5.12 -6.36 8.73
CA VAL A 72 -4.40 -6.96 9.86
C VAL A 72 -5.13 -6.71 11.18
N SER A 73 -5.61 -5.49 11.42
CA SER A 73 -6.37 -5.15 12.62
C SER A 73 -7.69 -5.90 12.70
N HIS A 74 -8.39 -6.03 11.57
CA HIS A 74 -9.63 -6.80 11.46
C HIS A 74 -9.38 -8.30 11.76
N LEU A 75 -8.35 -8.90 11.18
CA LEU A 75 -7.96 -10.29 11.44
C LEU A 75 -7.62 -10.51 12.93
N LYS A 76 -6.88 -9.57 13.57
CA LYS A 76 -6.60 -9.62 15.00
C LYS A 76 -7.88 -9.61 15.84
N ALA A 77 -8.85 -8.75 15.50
CA ALA A 77 -10.14 -8.68 16.16
C ALA A 77 -10.94 -9.98 16.03
N GLN A 78 -10.75 -10.73 14.95
CA GLN A 78 -11.32 -12.06 14.72
C GLN A 78 -10.50 -13.20 15.39
N GLY A 79 -9.46 -12.87 16.16
CA GLY A 79 -8.65 -13.85 16.88
C GLY A 79 -7.53 -14.50 16.05
N TRP A 80 -7.23 -14.00 14.84
CA TRP A 80 -6.10 -14.45 14.06
C TRP A 80 -4.79 -13.83 14.55
N ARG A 81 -3.67 -14.48 14.26
CA ARG A 81 -2.31 -13.97 14.48
C ARG A 81 -1.65 -13.69 13.14
N PRO A 82 -1.91 -12.52 12.52
CA PRO A 82 -1.39 -12.20 11.21
C PRO A 82 0.11 -11.91 11.23
N VAL A 83 0.78 -12.30 10.12
CA VAL A 83 2.17 -11.94 9.80
C VAL A 83 2.17 -11.18 8.48
N ILE A 84 2.80 -10.01 8.44
CA ILE A 84 2.92 -9.22 7.22
C ILE A 84 4.17 -9.65 6.45
N LEU A 85 3.99 -9.90 5.15
CA LEU A 85 5.09 -10.17 4.22
C LEU A 85 5.23 -9.00 3.26
N SER A 86 6.33 -8.25 3.36
CA SER A 86 6.62 -7.10 2.51
C SER A 86 7.84 -7.31 1.63
N ARG A 87 7.94 -6.59 0.52
CA ARG A 87 9.10 -6.63 -0.38
C ARG A 87 10.30 -5.91 0.21
N GLY A 88 10.04 -4.83 0.97
CA GLY A 88 11.06 -3.90 1.36
C GLY A 88 11.65 -3.17 0.16
N TYR A 89 10.80 -2.45 -0.58
CA TYR A 89 11.30 -1.68 -1.72
C TYR A 89 12.38 -0.69 -1.25
N GLY A 90 13.54 -0.70 -1.92
CA GLY A 90 14.70 0.12 -1.52
C GLY A 90 15.47 -0.38 -0.30
N ALA A 91 14.98 -1.39 0.41
CA ALA A 91 15.64 -2.00 1.57
C ALA A 91 16.94 -2.72 1.20
N ARG A 92 17.89 -2.69 2.12
CA ARG A 92 19.18 -3.40 2.01
C ARG A 92 19.55 -4.02 3.35
N PRO A 93 18.79 -5.01 3.84
CA PRO A 93 19.12 -5.70 5.07
C PRO A 93 20.31 -6.65 4.85
N ASP A 94 21.03 -6.99 5.93
CA ASP A 94 22.19 -7.89 5.89
C ASP A 94 21.79 -9.33 5.50
N HIS A 95 20.56 -9.74 5.79
CA HIS A 95 20.05 -11.08 5.48
C HIS A 95 18.56 -11.08 5.15
N TYR A 96 18.10 -12.14 4.51
CA TYR A 96 16.70 -12.38 4.18
C TYR A 96 16.23 -13.76 4.64
N PRO A 97 15.00 -13.93 5.15
CA PRO A 97 14.04 -12.85 5.47
C PRO A 97 14.54 -11.98 6.61
N CYS A 98 14.25 -10.68 6.56
CA CYS A 98 14.57 -9.73 7.63
C CYS A 98 13.30 -9.47 8.45
N ALA A 99 13.37 -9.70 9.77
CA ALA A 99 12.30 -9.31 10.68
C ALA A 99 12.40 -7.81 10.96
N VAL A 100 11.24 -7.12 10.88
CA VAL A 100 11.14 -5.68 11.06
C VAL A 100 10.47 -5.36 12.38
N ALA A 101 11.18 -4.64 13.25
CA ALA A 101 10.64 -4.07 14.48
C ALA A 101 10.13 -2.63 14.25
N PRO A 102 9.27 -2.08 15.12
CA PRO A 102 8.77 -0.71 15.03
C PRO A 102 9.87 0.37 15.05
N ASP A 103 11.03 0.06 15.58
CA ASP A 103 12.21 0.93 15.69
C ASP A 103 13.31 0.61 14.66
N SER A 104 13.08 -0.36 13.76
CA SER A 104 14.01 -0.69 12.68
C SER A 104 14.32 0.51 11.79
N ASP A 105 15.56 0.56 11.29
CA ASP A 105 15.99 1.60 10.34
C ASP A 105 15.24 1.43 9.00
N PRO A 106 14.47 2.45 8.55
CA PRO A 106 13.79 2.42 7.25
C PRO A 106 14.76 2.28 6.06
N ALA A 107 16.02 2.72 6.20
CA ALA A 107 17.01 2.56 5.15
C ALA A 107 17.43 1.09 4.97
N ALA A 108 17.42 0.30 6.05
CA ALA A 108 17.73 -1.13 6.02
C ALA A 108 16.49 -1.98 5.67
N CYS A 109 15.32 -1.65 6.23
CA CYS A 109 14.13 -2.50 6.15
C CYS A 109 13.07 -2.00 5.15
N GLY A 110 13.16 -0.74 4.71
CA GLY A 110 12.14 -0.05 3.89
C GLY A 110 11.15 0.74 4.75
N ASP A 111 10.69 1.86 4.24
CA ASP A 111 9.77 2.77 4.92
C ASP A 111 8.37 2.14 5.17
N GLU A 112 7.78 1.50 4.16
CA GLU A 112 6.46 0.85 4.29
C GLU A 112 6.44 -0.30 5.31
N PRO A 113 7.41 -1.25 5.33
CA PRO A 113 7.46 -2.30 6.35
C PRO A 113 7.59 -1.76 7.77
N VAL A 114 8.44 -0.74 7.99
CA VAL A 114 8.60 -0.12 9.31
C VAL A 114 7.32 0.58 9.75
N MET A 115 6.68 1.34 8.85
CA MET A 115 5.38 1.95 9.11
C MET A 115 4.32 0.92 9.50
N LEU A 116 4.22 -0.20 8.75
CA LEU A 116 3.27 -1.26 9.05
C LEU A 116 3.57 -1.94 10.40
N ALA A 117 4.84 -2.15 10.75
CA ALA A 117 5.22 -2.68 12.05
C ALA A 117 4.79 -1.75 13.20
N GLN A 118 4.97 -0.43 13.04
CA GLN A 118 4.52 0.58 14.00
C GLN A 118 3.00 0.62 14.16
N GLN A 119 2.26 0.58 13.05
CA GLN A 119 0.81 0.73 13.06
C GLN A 119 0.08 -0.52 13.55
N THR A 120 0.62 -1.71 13.29
CA THR A 120 -0.10 -2.98 13.52
C THR A 120 0.39 -3.77 14.73
N GLY A 121 1.66 -3.60 15.09
CA GLY A 121 2.30 -4.35 16.18
C GLY A 121 2.38 -5.87 15.93
N VAL A 122 2.26 -6.32 14.67
CA VAL A 122 2.41 -7.74 14.31
C VAL A 122 3.80 -7.99 13.71
N PRO A 123 4.26 -9.26 13.63
CA PRO A 123 5.49 -9.60 12.94
C PRO A 123 5.44 -9.14 11.46
N VAL A 124 6.48 -8.44 11.01
CA VAL A 124 6.66 -8.01 9.62
C VAL A 124 7.96 -8.61 9.09
N LEU A 125 7.90 -9.28 7.95
CA LEU A 125 9.04 -9.88 7.29
C LEU A 125 9.29 -9.21 5.94
N VAL A 126 10.54 -8.81 5.72
CA VAL A 126 10.99 -8.24 4.44
C VAL A 126 11.82 -9.25 3.67
N ASP A 127 11.39 -9.54 2.44
CA ASP A 127 12.12 -10.38 1.49
C ASP A 127 11.60 -10.15 0.06
N PRO A 128 12.46 -9.95 -0.94
CA PRO A 128 12.04 -9.97 -2.35
C PRO A 128 11.36 -11.28 -2.78
N ARG A 129 11.66 -12.39 -2.11
CA ARG A 129 11.09 -13.72 -2.34
C ARG A 129 10.02 -14.04 -1.27
N ARG A 130 8.76 -13.60 -1.47
CA ARG A 130 7.65 -13.84 -0.53
C ARG A 130 7.47 -15.31 -0.12
N ALA A 131 7.72 -16.26 -1.04
CA ALA A 131 7.67 -17.68 -0.72
C ALA A 131 8.67 -18.08 0.38
N ARG A 132 9.88 -17.45 0.41
CA ARG A 132 10.86 -17.67 1.46
C ARG A 132 10.41 -17.08 2.79
N SER A 133 9.83 -15.86 2.79
CA SER A 133 9.23 -15.27 4.00
C SER A 133 8.09 -16.10 4.54
N ALA A 134 7.24 -16.66 3.67
CA ALA A 134 6.14 -17.53 4.08
C ALA A 134 6.68 -18.79 4.76
N ALA A 135 7.61 -19.50 4.12
CA ALA A 135 8.24 -20.70 4.69
C ALA A 135 8.94 -20.40 6.04
N TYR A 136 9.57 -19.24 6.17
CA TYR A 136 10.19 -18.81 7.42
C TYR A 136 9.14 -18.57 8.51
N ALA A 137 8.06 -17.83 8.19
CA ALA A 137 6.97 -17.57 9.14
C ALA A 137 6.28 -18.85 9.62
N GLU A 138 6.13 -19.84 8.74
CA GLU A 138 5.61 -21.18 9.03
C GLU A 138 6.54 -21.94 9.99
N HIS A 139 7.84 -22.00 9.67
CA HIS A 139 8.85 -22.70 10.46
C HIS A 139 8.96 -22.10 11.88
N GLU A 140 9.04 -20.78 11.98
CA GLU A 140 9.15 -20.06 13.25
C GLU A 140 7.80 -19.92 13.99
N LYS A 141 6.68 -20.39 13.39
CA LYS A 141 5.33 -20.32 13.97
C LYS A 141 4.92 -18.90 14.38
N LEU A 142 5.30 -17.92 13.56
CA LEU A 142 5.09 -16.49 13.86
C LEU A 142 3.63 -16.07 13.91
N GLY A 143 2.76 -16.82 13.24
CA GLY A 143 1.32 -16.54 13.18
C GLY A 143 0.55 -17.68 12.54
N ASP A 144 -0.73 -17.42 12.21
CA ASP A 144 -1.63 -18.40 11.61
C ASP A 144 -2.30 -17.90 10.32
N VAL A 145 -2.02 -16.67 9.89
CA VAL A 145 -2.43 -16.08 8.62
C VAL A 145 -1.34 -15.16 8.08
N LEU A 146 -1.08 -15.22 6.78
CA LEU A 146 -0.07 -14.41 6.10
C LEU A 146 -0.76 -13.30 5.29
N VAL A 147 -0.31 -12.04 5.44
CA VAL A 147 -0.80 -10.89 4.70
C VAL A 147 0.33 -10.30 3.87
N CYS A 148 0.23 -10.42 2.54
CA CYS A 148 1.25 -9.88 1.62
C CYS A 148 0.90 -8.44 1.25
N ASP A 149 1.77 -7.49 1.60
CA ASP A 149 1.69 -6.12 1.11
C ASP A 149 2.41 -5.99 -0.24
N ASP A 150 1.76 -5.32 -1.21
CA ASP A 150 2.15 -5.20 -2.64
C ASP A 150 2.52 -6.56 -3.27
N GLY A 151 1.66 -7.56 -3.06
CA GLY A 151 1.93 -8.97 -3.37
C GLY A 151 1.36 -9.51 -4.68
N LEU A 152 0.51 -8.77 -5.44
CA LEU A 152 -0.24 -9.34 -6.58
C LEU A 152 0.66 -9.96 -7.66
N GLN A 153 1.84 -9.40 -7.91
CA GLN A 153 2.80 -9.89 -8.90
C GLN A 153 3.71 -11.04 -8.40
N HIS A 154 3.57 -11.46 -7.12
CA HIS A 154 4.41 -12.50 -6.50
C HIS A 154 3.80 -13.91 -6.67
N TYR A 155 3.69 -14.39 -7.91
CA TYR A 155 3.06 -15.67 -8.27
C TYR A 155 3.75 -16.93 -7.72
N ALA A 156 4.97 -16.81 -7.18
CA ALA A 156 5.70 -17.92 -6.55
C ALA A 156 5.13 -18.33 -5.17
N LEU A 157 4.18 -17.57 -4.63
CA LEU A 157 3.44 -17.89 -3.41
C LEU A 157 1.98 -18.10 -3.78
N ALA A 158 1.43 -19.28 -3.46
CA ALA A 158 0.00 -19.54 -3.58
C ALA A 158 -0.78 -18.60 -2.65
N ARG A 159 -2.00 -18.29 -3.02
CA ARG A 159 -2.83 -17.30 -2.34
C ARG A 159 -4.23 -17.83 -2.10
N THR A 160 -4.79 -17.48 -0.96
CA THR A 160 -6.16 -17.81 -0.57
C THR A 160 -7.13 -16.75 -1.07
N LEU A 161 -6.79 -15.46 -0.84
CA LEU A 161 -7.59 -14.31 -1.28
C LEU A 161 -6.70 -13.22 -1.86
N GLU A 162 -7.20 -12.54 -2.88
CA GLU A 162 -6.53 -11.42 -3.55
C GLU A 162 -7.38 -10.15 -3.51
N PHE A 163 -6.78 -9.05 -3.05
CA PHE A 163 -7.35 -7.71 -3.04
C PHE A 163 -6.61 -6.84 -4.05
N CYS A 164 -7.32 -6.35 -5.06
CA CYS A 164 -6.78 -5.41 -6.04
C CYS A 164 -7.32 -4.00 -5.76
N ILE A 165 -6.43 -3.08 -5.38
CA ILE A 165 -6.80 -1.73 -4.96
C ILE A 165 -6.51 -0.73 -6.07
N PHE A 166 -7.46 0.14 -6.35
CA PHE A 166 -7.35 1.28 -7.26
C PHE A 166 -7.54 2.60 -6.52
N ASP A 167 -6.86 3.63 -6.96
CA ASP A 167 -7.19 5.01 -6.59
C ASP A 167 -8.43 5.44 -7.37
N GLY A 168 -9.48 5.90 -6.69
CA GLY A 168 -10.76 6.23 -7.32
C GLY A 168 -10.68 7.40 -8.30
N ALA A 169 -9.83 8.39 -8.02
CA ALA A 169 -9.64 9.54 -8.89
C ALA A 169 -8.72 9.22 -10.09
N ARG A 170 -7.70 8.39 -9.91
CA ARG A 170 -6.71 8.05 -10.93
C ARG A 170 -7.10 6.83 -11.79
N GLY A 171 -7.86 5.89 -11.23
CA GLY A 171 -8.28 4.65 -11.90
C GLY A 171 -7.10 3.86 -12.48
N VAL A 172 -7.20 3.56 -13.77
CA VAL A 172 -6.14 2.91 -14.57
C VAL A 172 -5.34 3.88 -15.42
N GLY A 173 -5.48 5.19 -15.17
CA GLY A 173 -4.88 6.23 -15.98
C GLY A 173 -5.29 6.11 -17.45
N ASN A 174 -4.34 6.24 -18.38
CA ASN A 174 -4.59 6.10 -19.81
C ASN A 174 -4.85 4.63 -20.28
N GLY A 175 -4.95 3.66 -19.35
CA GLY A 175 -5.28 2.26 -19.61
C GLY A 175 -4.21 1.46 -20.36
N ALA A 176 -3.01 2.00 -20.54
CA ALA A 176 -1.93 1.31 -21.23
C ALA A 176 -0.97 0.61 -20.25
N LEU A 177 -0.31 -0.45 -20.72
CA LEU A 177 0.79 -1.10 -19.99
C LEU A 177 2.04 -0.23 -19.99
N MET A 178 2.90 -0.43 -18.99
CA MET A 178 4.23 0.17 -18.96
C MET A 178 5.02 -0.15 -20.23
N PRO A 179 5.82 0.80 -20.76
CA PRO A 179 6.05 2.16 -20.27
C PRO A 179 5.09 3.23 -20.82
N VAL A 180 4.10 2.87 -21.65
CA VAL A 180 3.14 3.80 -22.27
C VAL A 180 2.12 4.34 -21.25
N GLY A 181 1.76 3.52 -20.28
CA GLY A 181 0.83 3.86 -19.20
C GLY A 181 1.20 3.22 -17.87
N PRO A 182 0.36 3.36 -16.84
CA PRO A 182 0.68 2.97 -15.49
C PRO A 182 0.48 1.47 -15.21
N LEU A 183 -0.09 0.70 -16.12
CA LEU A 183 -0.46 -0.69 -15.84
C LEU A 183 0.77 -1.60 -15.73
N ARG A 184 0.95 -2.24 -14.57
CA ARG A 184 1.91 -3.32 -14.31
C ARG A 184 1.47 -4.67 -14.90
N GLU A 185 0.14 -4.85 -14.99
CA GLU A 185 -0.52 -6.03 -15.55
C GLU A 185 -1.73 -5.61 -16.37
N PRO A 186 -2.14 -6.40 -17.38
CA PRO A 186 -3.35 -6.11 -18.14
C PRO A 186 -4.58 -6.01 -17.24
N LEU A 187 -5.54 -5.14 -17.61
CA LEU A 187 -6.76 -4.92 -16.81
C LEU A 187 -7.57 -6.19 -16.60
N GLU A 188 -7.50 -7.15 -17.53
CA GLU A 188 -8.13 -8.47 -17.42
C GLU A 188 -7.68 -9.26 -16.18
N ARG A 189 -6.59 -8.86 -15.53
CA ARG A 189 -6.13 -9.42 -14.26
C ARG A 189 -7.21 -9.33 -13.17
N VAL A 190 -8.01 -8.28 -13.21
CA VAL A 190 -9.13 -8.03 -12.29
C VAL A 190 -10.13 -9.18 -12.25
N ARG A 191 -10.32 -9.91 -13.37
CA ARG A 191 -11.24 -11.06 -13.43
C ARG A 191 -10.86 -12.22 -12.51
N SER A 192 -9.62 -12.27 -12.08
CA SER A 192 -9.06 -13.37 -11.29
C SER A 192 -8.72 -13.00 -9.85
N VAL A 193 -9.04 -11.79 -9.41
CA VAL A 193 -8.93 -11.39 -8.00
C VAL A 193 -10.27 -11.65 -7.29
N ASP A 194 -10.23 -11.83 -5.98
CA ASP A 194 -11.42 -12.06 -5.17
C ASP A 194 -12.15 -10.75 -4.88
N PHE A 195 -11.39 -9.68 -4.65
CA PHE A 195 -11.91 -8.38 -4.30
C PHE A 195 -11.28 -7.27 -5.13
N CYS A 196 -12.12 -6.41 -5.72
CA CYS A 196 -11.74 -5.13 -6.29
C CYS A 196 -12.13 -4.02 -5.33
N LEU A 197 -11.17 -3.13 -5.05
CA LEU A 197 -11.34 -2.03 -4.10
C LEU A 197 -11.01 -0.69 -4.75
N THR A 198 -11.73 0.35 -4.38
CA THR A 198 -11.39 1.74 -4.72
C THR A 198 -11.15 2.55 -3.46
N THR A 199 -10.05 3.29 -3.41
CA THR A 199 -9.82 4.29 -2.35
C THR A 199 -10.26 5.67 -2.80
N GLY A 200 -11.07 6.34 -1.97
CA GLY A 200 -11.72 7.61 -2.33
C GLY A 200 -12.88 7.42 -3.29
N GLN A 201 -13.38 8.53 -3.84
CA GLN A 201 -14.52 8.51 -4.76
C GLN A 201 -14.10 7.93 -6.13
N PRO A 202 -14.91 7.04 -6.73
CA PRO A 202 -14.61 6.42 -8.02
C PRO A 202 -14.94 7.37 -9.20
N GLU A 203 -14.23 8.48 -9.30
CA GLU A 203 -14.47 9.55 -10.28
C GLU A 203 -13.96 9.24 -11.68
N HIS A 204 -12.88 8.44 -11.76
CA HIS A 204 -12.23 8.13 -13.04
C HIS A 204 -13.16 7.34 -13.96
N ALA A 205 -13.07 7.61 -15.27
CA ALA A 205 -13.90 6.97 -16.31
C ALA A 205 -13.86 5.42 -16.28
N THR A 206 -12.78 4.82 -15.77
CA THR A 206 -12.65 3.37 -15.59
C THR A 206 -13.81 2.76 -14.77
N PHE A 207 -14.35 3.51 -13.81
CA PHE A 207 -15.40 3.01 -12.91
C PHE A 207 -16.80 3.27 -13.42
N ARG A 208 -16.97 4.05 -14.51
CA ARG A 208 -18.26 4.30 -15.14
C ARG A 208 -18.78 3.00 -15.78
N GLY A 209 -19.83 2.44 -15.22
CA GLY A 209 -20.37 1.14 -15.66
C GLY A 209 -19.68 -0.09 -15.09
N GLY A 210 -18.83 0.08 -14.07
CA GLY A 210 -18.09 -0.98 -13.39
C GLY A 210 -16.74 -1.29 -14.05
N LEU A 211 -15.81 -1.86 -13.27
CA LEU A 211 -14.53 -2.34 -13.79
C LEU A 211 -14.74 -3.54 -14.71
N PRO A 212 -14.19 -3.53 -15.94
CA PRO A 212 -14.37 -4.63 -16.88
C PRO A 212 -13.91 -5.97 -16.30
N GLY A 213 -14.87 -6.85 -15.98
CA GLY A 213 -14.61 -8.19 -15.46
C GLY A 213 -14.53 -8.30 -13.95
N ALA A 214 -14.62 -7.23 -13.19
CA ALA A 214 -14.86 -7.29 -11.75
C ALA A 214 -16.34 -7.65 -11.50
N LYS A 215 -16.59 -8.53 -10.52
CA LYS A 215 -17.96 -8.83 -10.09
C LYS A 215 -18.58 -7.65 -9.35
N GLN A 216 -17.81 -7.05 -8.46
CA GLN A 216 -18.15 -5.89 -7.65
C GLN A 216 -16.88 -5.11 -7.31
N CYS A 217 -16.99 -3.80 -7.13
CA CYS A 217 -15.94 -2.94 -6.64
C CYS A 217 -16.41 -2.29 -5.33
N TYR A 218 -15.67 -2.53 -4.25
CA TYR A 218 -15.99 -2.04 -2.91
C TYR A 218 -15.26 -0.73 -2.64
N ALA A 219 -15.93 0.17 -1.94
CA ALA A 219 -15.31 1.42 -1.52
C ALA A 219 -14.48 1.25 -0.24
N VAL A 220 -13.35 1.94 -0.20
CA VAL A 220 -12.50 2.07 0.99
C VAL A 220 -12.24 3.56 1.20
N THR A 221 -12.79 4.11 2.26
CA THR A 221 -12.53 5.51 2.64
C THR A 221 -11.24 5.59 3.45
N LEU A 222 -10.35 6.50 3.08
CA LEU A 222 -9.19 6.82 3.90
C LEU A 222 -9.57 7.99 4.82
N VAL A 223 -9.57 7.73 6.13
CA VAL A 223 -10.06 8.67 7.14
C VAL A 223 -8.89 9.15 7.99
N PRO A 224 -8.56 10.46 7.97
CA PRO A 224 -7.68 11.06 8.95
C PRO A 224 -8.25 10.86 10.37
N THR A 225 -7.39 10.61 11.34
CA THR A 225 -7.82 10.33 12.72
C THR A 225 -7.25 11.30 13.73
N VAL A 226 -5.94 11.42 13.77
CA VAL A 226 -5.22 12.29 14.72
C VAL A 226 -3.95 12.84 14.09
N LEU A 227 -3.45 13.92 14.66
CA LEU A 227 -2.08 14.36 14.46
C LEU A 227 -1.23 13.79 15.58
N ARG A 228 -0.12 13.15 15.23
CA ARG A 228 0.82 12.60 16.21
C ARG A 228 2.17 13.30 16.04
N ASN A 229 2.66 13.89 17.13
CA ASN A 229 3.99 14.50 17.15
C ASN A 229 5.06 13.42 16.95
N LEU A 230 6.02 13.68 16.07
CA LEU A 230 7.00 12.67 15.67
C LEU A 230 8.08 12.43 16.72
N SER A 231 8.43 13.43 17.52
CA SER A 231 9.45 13.34 18.57
C SER A 231 8.88 12.88 19.91
N SER A 232 7.77 13.47 20.36
CA SER A 232 7.20 13.19 21.68
C SER A 232 6.14 12.08 21.70
N GLY A 233 5.51 11.78 20.56
CA GLY A 233 4.35 10.91 20.48
C GLY A 233 3.03 11.55 20.96
N GLU A 234 3.04 12.84 21.36
CA GLU A 234 1.82 13.59 21.71
C GLU A 234 0.82 13.52 20.57
N THR A 235 -0.46 13.38 20.88
CA THR A 235 -1.55 13.38 19.89
C THR A 235 -2.41 14.62 20.02
N ARG A 236 -2.94 15.10 18.90
CA ARG A 236 -3.90 16.21 18.82
C ARG A 236 -5.04 15.86 17.89
N ASP A 237 -6.22 16.39 18.22
CA ASP A 237 -7.39 16.27 17.36
C ASP A 237 -7.21 17.07 16.07
N LEU A 238 -7.97 16.70 15.05
CA LEU A 238 -7.86 17.30 13.71
C LEU A 238 -8.26 18.78 13.70
N GLU A 239 -9.12 19.22 14.63
CA GLU A 239 -9.53 20.62 14.80
C GLU A 239 -8.32 21.55 15.06
N TRP A 240 -7.21 21.00 15.56
CA TRP A 240 -5.97 21.77 15.73
C TRP A 240 -5.45 22.36 14.41
N LEU A 241 -5.79 21.78 13.26
CA LEU A 241 -5.42 22.28 11.92
C LEU A 241 -6.22 23.53 11.50
N SER A 242 -7.43 23.72 12.05
CA SER A 242 -8.36 24.75 11.59
C SER A 242 -7.75 26.16 11.65
N GLY A 243 -7.70 26.84 10.49
CA GLY A 243 -7.14 28.18 10.31
C GLY A 243 -5.62 28.27 10.45
N ARG A 244 -4.92 27.19 10.79
CA ARG A 244 -3.47 27.15 11.03
C ARG A 244 -2.70 27.05 9.71
N VAL A 245 -1.63 27.84 9.58
CA VAL A 245 -0.66 27.67 8.50
C VAL A 245 0.25 26.49 8.83
N VAL A 246 0.35 25.52 7.91
CA VAL A 246 1.19 24.32 8.06
C VAL A 246 2.06 24.09 6.84
N ASN A 247 3.30 23.66 7.06
CA ASN A 247 4.17 23.17 6.01
C ASN A 247 3.86 21.69 5.77
N ALA A 248 3.18 21.39 4.67
CA ALA A 248 2.78 20.02 4.34
C ALA A 248 3.89 19.34 3.52
N VAL A 249 4.54 18.36 4.12
CA VAL A 249 5.65 17.61 3.50
C VAL A 249 5.15 16.23 3.06
N ALA A 250 5.35 15.88 1.78
CA ALA A 250 4.94 14.59 1.25
C ALA A 250 5.88 14.07 0.17
N GLY A 251 6.56 12.95 0.47
CA GLY A 251 7.38 12.14 -0.45
C GLY A 251 6.70 10.81 -0.79
N ILE A 252 5.49 10.89 -1.37
CA ILE A 252 4.63 9.75 -1.74
C ILE A 252 4.15 9.88 -3.18
N GLY A 253 3.67 8.78 -3.79
CA GLY A 253 3.22 8.74 -5.18
C GLY A 253 2.00 9.62 -5.54
N ASN A 254 1.28 10.19 -4.57
CA ASN A 254 0.21 11.17 -4.79
C ASN A 254 0.21 12.25 -3.69
N PRO A 255 1.16 13.20 -3.72
CA PRO A 255 1.26 14.23 -2.68
C PRO A 255 0.07 15.20 -2.70
N ALA A 256 -0.53 15.48 -3.86
CA ALA A 256 -1.67 16.39 -3.99
C ALA A 256 -2.83 15.97 -3.10
N ARG A 257 -3.17 14.67 -3.09
CA ARG A 257 -4.23 14.13 -2.23
C ARG A 257 -4.01 14.41 -0.74
N PHE A 258 -2.75 14.33 -0.29
CA PHE A 258 -2.40 14.66 1.09
C PHE A 258 -2.60 16.14 1.39
N PHE A 259 -2.20 17.02 0.48
CA PHE A 259 -2.38 18.46 0.63
C PHE A 259 -3.86 18.85 0.61
N ASP A 260 -4.64 18.25 -0.28
CA ASP A 260 -6.10 18.45 -0.33
C ASP A 260 -6.76 18.00 0.98
N THR A 261 -6.36 16.85 1.52
CA THR A 261 -6.87 16.36 2.81
C THR A 261 -6.61 17.35 3.95
N LEU A 262 -5.43 17.97 4.01
CA LEU A 262 -5.14 18.98 5.03
C LEU A 262 -5.95 20.27 4.84
N ASN A 263 -6.17 20.69 3.58
CA ASN A 263 -7.04 21.83 3.27
C ASN A 263 -8.49 21.56 3.69
N ASP A 264 -9.01 20.36 3.41
CA ASP A 264 -10.37 19.92 3.80
C ASP A 264 -10.53 19.90 5.33
N LEU A 265 -9.45 19.64 6.06
CA LEU A 265 -9.40 19.73 7.53
C LEU A 265 -9.25 21.17 8.04
N GLY A 266 -9.28 22.16 7.16
CA GLY A 266 -9.26 23.59 7.49
C GLY A 266 -7.87 24.21 7.67
N ALA A 267 -6.79 23.49 7.34
CA ALA A 267 -5.44 24.04 7.35
C ALA A 267 -5.21 25.00 6.18
N ARG A 268 -4.29 25.95 6.38
CA ARG A 268 -3.72 26.77 5.29
C ARG A 268 -2.40 26.11 4.87
N VAL A 269 -2.43 25.33 3.80
CA VAL A 269 -1.34 24.45 3.40
C VAL A 269 -0.29 25.20 2.58
N ILE A 270 0.98 25.12 3.03
CA ILE A 270 2.16 25.42 2.21
C ILE A 270 2.72 24.08 1.74
N PRO A 271 2.55 23.71 0.44
CA PRO A 271 2.89 22.38 -0.03
C PRO A 271 4.38 22.23 -0.35
N HIS A 272 4.99 21.16 0.17
CA HIS A 272 6.36 20.75 -0.11
C HIS A 272 6.37 19.31 -0.64
N PRO A 273 6.15 19.11 -1.96
CA PRO A 273 6.22 17.80 -2.58
C PRO A 273 7.66 17.34 -2.75
N PHE A 274 7.92 16.08 -2.41
CA PHE A 274 9.20 15.39 -2.65
C PHE A 274 8.97 14.15 -3.52
N ASP A 275 10.03 13.63 -4.12
CA ASP A 275 9.99 12.36 -4.86
C ASP A 275 9.56 11.21 -3.93
N ASP A 276 8.85 10.21 -4.46
CA ASP A 276 8.52 9.00 -3.69
C ASP A 276 9.79 8.32 -3.20
N HIS A 277 9.79 7.88 -1.93
CA HIS A 277 10.96 7.35 -1.22
C HIS A 277 12.13 8.34 -1.02
N HIS A 278 11.85 9.65 -1.02
CA HIS A 278 12.86 10.66 -0.72
C HIS A 278 13.53 10.39 0.64
N ARG A 279 14.85 10.58 0.69
CA ARG A 279 15.65 10.51 1.92
C ARG A 279 15.76 11.90 2.52
N PHE A 280 14.96 12.15 3.54
CA PHE A 280 14.92 13.46 4.20
C PHE A 280 16.19 13.75 4.98
N ARG A 281 16.56 15.03 4.97
CA ARG A 281 17.60 15.65 5.79
C ARG A 281 16.95 16.67 6.73
N ALA A 282 17.66 17.09 7.77
CA ALA A 282 17.13 18.08 8.70
C ALA A 282 16.73 19.40 7.99
N ASP A 283 17.52 19.83 6.99
CA ASP A 283 17.25 21.03 6.20
C ASP A 283 15.95 20.93 5.37
N ASP A 284 15.52 19.73 4.99
CA ASP A 284 14.25 19.51 4.26
C ASP A 284 13.01 19.79 5.14
N LEU A 285 13.21 19.88 6.46
CA LEU A 285 12.17 20.14 7.46
C LEU A 285 12.34 21.51 8.14
N ASP A 286 13.33 22.32 7.72
CA ASP A 286 13.61 23.62 8.32
C ASP A 286 12.83 24.74 7.60
N PHE A 287 11.64 25.03 8.10
CA PHE A 287 10.78 26.08 7.58
C PHE A 287 10.70 27.24 8.59
N PRO A 288 10.69 28.50 8.11
CA PRO A 288 10.76 29.68 8.98
C PRO A 288 9.51 29.87 9.85
N HIS A 289 8.36 29.35 9.41
CA HIS A 289 7.08 29.56 10.09
C HIS A 289 6.14 28.36 9.99
N GLY A 290 5.45 28.05 11.10
CA GLY A 290 4.42 27.03 11.19
C GLY A 290 4.98 25.63 11.39
N PRO A 291 4.14 24.71 11.92
CA PRO A 291 4.50 23.33 12.12
C PRO A 291 4.61 22.58 10.78
N VAL A 292 5.41 21.52 10.79
CA VAL A 292 5.49 20.57 9.68
C VAL A 292 4.44 19.48 9.89
N VAL A 293 3.66 19.17 8.85
CA VAL A 293 2.74 18.04 8.84
C VAL A 293 3.10 17.12 7.68
N MET A 294 3.29 15.83 7.97
CA MET A 294 3.71 14.85 6.96
C MET A 294 2.89 13.57 7.02
N THR A 295 3.07 12.71 6.03
CA THR A 295 2.43 11.39 5.99
C THR A 295 3.10 10.42 6.96
N ALA A 296 2.40 9.35 7.38
CA ALA A 296 2.99 8.30 8.21
C ALA A 296 4.20 7.62 7.53
N LYS A 297 4.15 7.45 6.19
CA LYS A 297 5.25 6.88 5.40
C LYS A 297 6.51 7.77 5.44
N ASP A 298 6.34 9.08 5.42
CA ASP A 298 7.46 10.02 5.53
C ASP A 298 7.95 10.14 6.97
N GLY A 299 7.03 10.11 7.94
CA GLY A 299 7.34 10.18 9.35
C GLY A 299 8.34 9.12 9.81
N VAL A 300 8.23 7.87 9.33
CA VAL A 300 9.19 6.82 9.71
C VAL A 300 10.63 7.14 9.29
N LYS A 301 10.81 7.88 8.19
CA LYS A 301 12.12 8.30 7.67
C LYS A 301 12.71 9.49 8.44
N CYS A 302 11.86 10.25 9.13
CA CYS A 302 12.24 11.52 9.76
C CYS A 302 12.43 11.43 11.29
N ARG A 303 12.24 10.27 11.92
CA ARG A 303 12.26 10.11 13.38
C ARG A 303 13.53 10.64 14.06
N THR A 304 14.70 10.47 13.43
CA THR A 304 15.99 10.89 13.99
C THR A 304 16.37 12.32 13.71
N ILE A 305 15.64 13.00 12.79
CA ILE A 305 15.89 14.37 12.36
C ILE A 305 14.72 15.30 12.67
N ALA A 306 13.63 14.76 13.24
CA ALA A 306 12.45 15.53 13.55
C ALA A 306 12.69 16.55 14.68
N ARG A 307 12.17 17.75 14.48
CA ARG A 307 12.05 18.79 15.50
C ARG A 307 10.73 18.61 16.27
N ASP A 308 10.57 19.36 17.35
CA ASP A 308 9.37 19.28 18.23
C ASP A 308 8.07 19.74 17.54
N ASP A 309 8.17 20.44 16.41
CA ASP A 309 7.05 20.96 15.64
C ASP A 309 6.68 20.08 14.42
N VAL A 310 7.21 18.86 14.34
CA VAL A 310 6.92 17.91 13.25
C VAL A 310 5.82 16.94 13.67
N TRP A 311 4.76 16.92 12.87
CA TRP A 311 3.55 16.13 13.10
C TRP A 311 3.27 15.16 11.96
N VAL A 312 2.74 14.00 12.28
CA VAL A 312 2.28 13.00 11.32
C VAL A 312 0.75 12.99 11.34
N LEU A 313 0.13 13.07 10.18
CA LEU A 313 -1.30 12.81 10.02
C LEU A 313 -1.53 11.31 9.92
N ASP A 314 -2.06 10.72 10.98
CA ASP A 314 -2.42 9.30 10.98
C ASP A 314 -3.75 9.10 10.24
N VAL A 315 -3.78 8.10 9.34
CA VAL A 315 -4.92 7.79 8.46
C VAL A 315 -5.23 6.30 8.58
N ILE A 316 -6.52 5.99 8.73
CA ILE A 316 -7.02 4.61 8.71
C ILE A 316 -7.85 4.35 7.46
N ALA A 317 -7.86 3.10 7.02
CA ALA A 317 -8.81 2.65 6.00
C ALA A 317 -10.13 2.26 6.67
N ARG A 318 -11.24 2.66 6.08
CA ARG A 318 -12.60 2.29 6.47
C ARG A 318 -13.30 1.71 5.25
N PRO A 319 -13.29 0.37 5.09
CA PRO A 319 -14.02 -0.31 4.02
C PRO A 319 -15.52 -0.23 4.24
N ASP A 320 -16.28 -0.43 3.16
CA ASP A 320 -17.73 -0.57 3.27
C ASP A 320 -18.14 -1.87 3.99
N ALA A 321 -19.33 -1.90 4.57
CA ALA A 321 -19.81 -3.05 5.34
C ALA A 321 -19.99 -4.31 4.49
N ALA A 322 -20.30 -4.15 3.19
CA ALA A 322 -20.48 -5.28 2.29
C ALA A 322 -19.16 -6.01 2.04
N LEU A 323 -18.04 -5.27 1.92
CA LEU A 323 -16.71 -5.88 1.84
C LEU A 323 -16.40 -6.70 3.10
N VAL A 324 -16.64 -6.12 4.28
CA VAL A 324 -16.35 -6.78 5.57
C VAL A 324 -17.15 -8.08 5.67
N THR A 325 -18.45 -8.04 5.38
CA THR A 325 -19.33 -9.21 5.42
C THR A 325 -18.85 -10.32 4.48
N GLU A 326 -18.52 -9.98 3.21
CA GLU A 326 -18.06 -10.99 2.25
C GLU A 326 -16.68 -11.55 2.60
N LEU A 327 -15.78 -10.71 3.15
CA LEU A 327 -14.47 -11.13 3.63
C LEU A 327 -14.63 -12.17 4.77
N ASP A 328 -15.47 -11.88 5.76
CA ASP A 328 -15.69 -12.77 6.89
C ASP A 328 -16.26 -14.11 6.43
N GLN A 329 -17.25 -14.10 5.55
CA GLN A 329 -17.80 -15.33 4.94
C GLN A 329 -16.73 -16.16 4.21
N LYS A 330 -15.81 -15.51 3.49
CA LYS A 330 -14.73 -16.23 2.77
C LYS A 330 -13.63 -16.74 3.70
N LEU A 331 -13.44 -16.13 4.86
CA LEU A 331 -12.48 -16.58 5.87
C LEU A 331 -13.05 -17.71 6.75
N GLU A 332 -14.36 -17.82 6.86
CA GLU A 332 -15.07 -18.90 7.59
C GLU A 332 -15.11 -20.23 6.82
N LEU A 333 -14.61 -20.32 5.59
CA LEU A 333 -14.62 -21.53 4.78
C LEU A 333 -13.93 -22.72 5.50
N PRO A 334 -14.47 -23.97 5.37
CA PRO A 334 -14.29 -25.05 6.31
C PRO A 334 -12.85 -25.56 6.40
N GLY A 335 -12.32 -25.64 7.61
CA GLY A 335 -11.04 -26.26 7.93
C GLY A 335 -10.38 -25.84 9.24
N LYS A 336 -10.97 -24.94 10.00
CA LYS A 336 -10.46 -24.60 11.33
C LYS A 336 -11.48 -24.87 12.42
N ASP A 337 -11.42 -26.07 13.00
CA ASP A 337 -11.76 -26.26 14.41
C ASP A 337 -10.81 -25.37 15.22
N ARG A 338 -11.34 -24.26 15.75
CA ARG A 338 -10.66 -23.42 16.72
C ARG A 338 -10.64 -24.17 18.06
N THR A 339 -9.77 -25.18 18.17
CA THR A 339 -9.46 -25.75 19.49
C THR A 339 -8.66 -24.72 20.26
N HIS A 340 -9.35 -24.04 21.16
CA HIS A 340 -8.74 -23.27 22.22
C HIS A 340 -7.87 -24.21 23.07
N GLY A 341 -6.56 -23.96 23.09
CA GLY A 341 -5.58 -24.52 24.01
C GLY A 341 -4.71 -23.37 24.51
#